data_cca4c6494b65fb5907379aae151a4339
#
_entry.id   cca4c6494b65fb5907379aae151a4339
#
_cell.length_a   1.000
_cell.length_b   1.000
_cell.length_c   1.000
_cell.angle_alpha   90.00
_cell.angle_beta   90.00
_cell.angle_gamma   90.00
#
_symmetry.space_group_name_H-M   'P 1'
#
loop_
_entity.id
_entity.type
_entity.pdbx_description
1 polymer ?
#
loop_
_entity_poly.entity_id
_entity_poly.type
_entity_poly.pdbx_seq_one_letter_code
_entity_poly.pdbx_strand_id
1 'polypeptide(L)'
;MRRELEFSGQPNPYWWNYANSPDLNTPPSVHFAGNANVFIRLRNSKSNGMGMPLPRGKVRLYQQDSADGTLEFVGEDLIKDTPKDGRLKIRAGQAFDITGSRTQTYFHVDNGMRIMDETFKIVLRDHQSKAVEVEVPQYLYRWSNWKITKASEKFVKINSNEIRFKLQVPANGKKVLTYSVRYSW
;
A
#
# COMPACT_ATOMS: atom_id res chain seq x y z
N MET A 1 6.77 16.37 -8.98
CA MET A 1 5.53 15.76 -8.45
C MET A 1 5.34 14.40 -9.12
N ARG A 2 5.00 13.34 -8.35
CA ARG A 2 4.77 11.97 -8.88
C ARG A 2 3.45 11.43 -8.33
N ARG A 3 2.59 10.91 -9.21
CA ARG A 3 1.40 10.15 -8.84
C ARG A 3 1.81 8.69 -8.59
N GLU A 4 1.33 8.11 -7.51
CA GLU A 4 1.54 6.69 -7.16
C GLU A 4 0.20 6.02 -6.88
N LEU A 5 0.07 4.78 -7.33
CA LEU A 5 -1.04 3.90 -7.03
C LEU A 5 -0.59 2.89 -5.99
N GLU A 6 -1.37 2.69 -4.94
CA GLU A 6 -1.02 1.78 -3.85
C GLU A 6 -2.21 0.90 -3.47
N PHE A 7 -2.00 -0.40 -3.43
CA PHE A 7 -3.00 -1.38 -3.00
C PHE A 7 -2.40 -2.32 -1.95
N SER A 8 -2.81 -2.23 -0.70
CA SER A 8 -2.35 -3.16 0.34
C SER A 8 -3.22 -4.41 0.45
N GLY A 9 -4.52 -4.27 0.24
CA GLY A 9 -5.49 -5.32 0.47
C GLY A 9 -5.56 -5.80 1.93
N GLN A 10 -5.04 -4.99 2.85
CA GLN A 10 -5.06 -5.28 4.27
C GLN A 10 -6.04 -4.33 4.98
N PRO A 11 -6.85 -4.83 5.91
CA PRO A 11 -7.66 -3.96 6.73
C PRO A 11 -6.77 -3.01 7.53
N ASN A 12 -7.36 -1.92 8.02
CA ASN A 12 -6.68 -0.82 8.70
C ASN A 12 -5.62 -1.31 9.70
N PRO A 13 -4.36 -0.88 9.62
CA PRO A 13 -3.28 -1.31 10.51
C PRO A 13 -3.49 -0.97 12.00
N TYR A 14 -4.47 -0.14 12.35
CA TYR A 14 -4.78 0.17 13.75
C TYR A 14 -5.34 -1.02 14.57
N TRP A 15 -5.80 -2.09 13.92
CA TRP A 15 -6.21 -3.34 14.59
C TRP A 15 -5.01 -4.16 15.09
N TRP A 16 -3.80 -3.76 14.78
CA TRP A 16 -2.55 -4.51 15.00
C TRP A 16 -1.94 -4.27 16.38
N ASN A 17 -2.42 -3.31 17.15
CA ASN A 17 -1.98 -3.08 18.52
C ASN A 17 -2.36 -4.23 19.48
N TYR A 18 -3.14 -5.20 19.04
CA TYR A 18 -3.46 -6.42 19.77
C TYR A 18 -2.54 -7.60 19.44
N ALA A 19 -1.60 -7.45 18.52
CA ALA A 19 -0.77 -8.54 17.98
C ALA A 19 0.56 -8.72 18.72
N ASN A 20 0.63 -8.46 20.01
CA ASN A 20 1.77 -8.88 20.86
C ASN A 20 1.68 -10.35 21.28
N SER A 21 0.66 -11.06 20.81
CA SER A 21 0.54 -12.51 20.92
C SER A 21 0.17 -13.03 19.53
N PRO A 22 0.86 -14.03 19.00
CA PRO A 22 0.39 -14.65 17.77
C PRO A 22 -1.01 -15.20 18.09
N ASP A 23 -2.05 -14.58 17.53
CA ASP A 23 -3.37 -15.21 17.53
C ASP A 23 -3.29 -16.41 16.59
N LEU A 24 -2.91 -17.54 17.21
CA LEU A 24 -2.68 -18.81 16.54
C LEU A 24 -4.00 -19.46 16.11
N ASN A 25 -5.14 -18.95 16.58
CA ASN A 25 -6.42 -19.64 16.47
C ASN A 25 -7.39 -18.99 15.50
N THR A 26 -7.16 -17.74 15.10
CA THR A 26 -8.05 -17.04 14.18
C THR A 26 -7.37 -16.78 12.86
N PRO A 27 -7.68 -17.52 11.79
CA PRO A 27 -7.29 -17.06 10.45
C PRO A 27 -7.93 -15.69 10.24
N PRO A 28 -7.16 -14.63 9.91
CA PRO A 28 -7.73 -13.32 9.62
C PRO A 28 -8.66 -13.42 8.43
N SER A 29 -9.56 -12.44 8.30
CA SER A 29 -10.51 -12.41 7.20
C SER A 29 -9.82 -12.72 5.88
N VAL A 30 -10.22 -13.82 5.32
CA VAL A 30 -9.53 -14.53 4.26
C VAL A 30 -9.53 -13.76 2.95
N HIS A 31 -10.39 -12.76 2.82
CA HIS A 31 -10.58 -12.02 1.58
C HIS A 31 -10.84 -10.53 1.82
N PHE A 32 -10.13 -9.69 1.08
CA PHE A 32 -10.36 -8.26 0.99
C PHE A 32 -10.41 -7.86 -0.49
N ALA A 33 -11.36 -7.02 -0.87
CA ALA A 33 -11.44 -6.41 -2.19
C ALA A 33 -11.69 -4.91 -2.08
N GLY A 34 -11.16 -4.13 -3.01
CA GLY A 34 -11.31 -2.68 -3.03
C GLY A 34 -10.48 -2.02 -4.12
N ASN A 35 -10.49 -0.72 -4.12
CA ASN A 35 -9.77 0.10 -5.08
C ASN A 35 -8.36 0.46 -4.59
N ALA A 36 -7.46 0.70 -5.52
CA ALA A 36 -6.14 1.25 -5.20
C ALA A 36 -6.27 2.70 -4.71
N ASN A 37 -5.46 3.06 -3.71
CA ASN A 37 -5.34 4.45 -3.27
C ASN A 37 -4.43 5.22 -4.22
N VAL A 38 -4.78 6.47 -4.47
CA VAL A 38 -3.97 7.43 -5.23
C VAL A 38 -3.21 8.31 -4.26
N PHE A 39 -1.90 8.36 -4.41
CA PHE A 39 -1.04 9.26 -3.65
C PHE A 39 -0.30 10.22 -4.58
N ILE A 40 -0.10 11.42 -4.12
CA ILE A 40 0.78 12.41 -4.73
C ILE A 40 2.03 12.53 -3.87
N ARG A 41 3.19 12.20 -4.45
CA ARG A 41 4.48 12.44 -3.81
C ARG A 41 5.13 13.69 -4.37
N LEU A 42 5.58 14.54 -3.47
CA LEU A 42 6.32 15.74 -3.84
C LEU A 42 7.36 16.08 -2.77
N ARG A 43 8.30 16.93 -3.14
CA ARG A 43 9.30 17.50 -2.22
C ARG A 43 8.94 18.95 -1.94
N ASN A 44 9.01 19.36 -0.68
CA ASN A 44 8.82 20.74 -0.27
C ASN A 44 10.04 21.59 -0.67
N SER A 45 10.19 21.88 -1.94
CA SER A 45 11.37 22.59 -2.49
C SER A 45 10.95 23.80 -3.32
N LYS A 46 11.86 24.76 -3.47
CA LYS A 46 11.63 25.94 -4.31
C LYS A 46 11.32 25.57 -5.76
N SER A 47 11.94 24.51 -6.29
CA SER A 47 11.67 24.03 -7.66
C SER A 47 10.23 23.50 -7.86
N ASN A 48 9.53 23.17 -6.78
CA ASN A 48 8.12 22.77 -6.80
C ASN A 48 7.17 23.90 -6.38
N GLY A 49 7.63 25.17 -6.39
CA GLY A 49 6.83 26.32 -5.97
C GLY A 49 6.63 26.43 -4.44
N MET A 50 7.41 25.68 -3.66
CA MET A 50 7.36 25.64 -2.20
C MET A 50 8.74 25.99 -1.61
N GLY A 51 9.16 25.40 -0.51
CA GLY A 51 10.51 25.55 0.01
C GLY A 51 10.61 26.40 1.29
N MET A 52 9.47 26.62 1.93
CA MET A 52 9.36 27.09 3.32
C MET A 52 8.83 25.95 4.20
N PRO A 53 9.10 25.98 5.52
CA PRO A 53 8.50 25.01 6.44
C PRO A 53 6.96 25.04 6.35
N LEU A 54 6.37 23.86 6.23
CA LEU A 54 4.91 23.70 6.21
C LEU A 54 4.47 23.18 7.59
N PRO A 55 3.59 23.89 8.29
CA PRO A 55 3.02 23.40 9.54
C PRO A 55 2.09 22.21 9.26
N ARG A 56 1.89 21.38 10.26
CA ARG A 56 0.85 20.33 10.21
C ARG A 56 -0.50 20.95 9.92
N GLY A 57 -1.28 20.30 9.09
CA GLY A 57 -2.59 20.81 8.72
C GLY A 57 -3.22 20.05 7.57
N LYS A 58 -4.37 20.57 7.13
CA LYS A 58 -5.12 20.01 6.01
C LYS A 58 -4.60 20.59 4.71
N VAL A 59 -4.31 19.70 3.75
CA VAL A 59 -3.97 20.04 2.36
C VAL A 59 -5.11 19.60 1.47
N ARG A 60 -5.57 20.49 0.60
CA ARG A 60 -6.56 20.19 -0.43
C ARG A 60 -5.88 20.14 -1.78
N LEU A 61 -6.23 19.13 -2.57
CA LEU A 61 -5.74 18.95 -3.92
C LEU A 61 -6.80 19.36 -4.91
N TYR A 62 -6.39 20.17 -5.87
CA TYR A 62 -7.21 20.58 -7.00
C TYR A 62 -6.49 20.22 -8.29
N GLN A 63 -7.26 19.78 -9.28
CA GLN A 63 -6.80 19.55 -10.65
C GLN A 63 -7.40 20.63 -11.54
N GLN A 64 -6.56 21.22 -12.37
CA GLN A 64 -7.05 22.15 -13.40
C GLN A 64 -7.65 21.34 -14.56
N ASP A 65 -8.90 21.63 -14.89
CA ASP A 65 -9.52 21.11 -16.09
C ASP A 65 -8.84 21.73 -17.32
N SER A 66 -8.46 20.88 -18.25
CA SER A 66 -7.82 21.31 -19.49
C SER A 66 -8.77 21.99 -20.49
N ALA A 67 -10.09 21.82 -20.33
CA ALA A 67 -11.09 22.36 -21.25
C ALA A 67 -11.39 23.83 -20.97
N ASP A 68 -11.56 24.21 -19.69
CA ASP A 68 -11.98 25.56 -19.30
C ASP A 68 -11.08 26.23 -18.27
N GLY A 69 -10.08 25.51 -17.75
CA GLY A 69 -9.13 26.02 -16.74
C GLY A 69 -9.69 26.07 -15.33
N THR A 70 -10.89 25.58 -15.07
CA THR A 70 -11.48 25.52 -13.72
C THR A 70 -10.70 24.57 -12.82
N LEU A 71 -10.73 24.86 -11.50
CA LEU A 71 -10.09 24.01 -10.51
C LEU A 71 -11.12 23.05 -9.90
N GLU A 72 -10.95 21.77 -10.19
CA GLU A 72 -11.78 20.70 -9.65
C GLU A 72 -11.14 20.12 -8.38
N PHE A 73 -11.94 19.95 -7.34
CA PHE A 73 -11.49 19.33 -6.10
C PHE A 73 -11.26 17.84 -6.31
N VAL A 74 -10.04 17.37 -6.02
CA VAL A 74 -9.63 15.95 -6.21
C VAL A 74 -9.59 15.20 -4.90
N GLY A 75 -9.24 15.88 -3.79
CA GLY A 75 -9.16 15.23 -2.49
C GLY A 75 -8.48 16.09 -1.44
N GLU A 76 -8.48 15.61 -0.20
CA GLU A 76 -7.79 16.26 0.93
C GLU A 76 -7.10 15.24 1.81
N ASP A 77 -6.04 15.68 2.48
CA ASP A 77 -5.28 14.88 3.45
C ASP A 77 -4.68 15.76 4.54
N LEU A 78 -4.27 15.13 5.63
CA LEU A 78 -3.58 15.78 6.74
C LEU A 78 -2.07 15.57 6.61
N ILE A 79 -1.31 16.64 6.55
CA ILE A 79 0.14 16.58 6.57
C ILE A 79 0.68 16.85 7.99
N LYS A 80 1.83 16.27 8.28
CA LYS A 80 2.63 16.59 9.48
C LYS A 80 3.52 17.80 9.20
N ASP A 81 4.07 18.38 10.27
CA ASP A 81 5.09 19.42 10.14
C ASP A 81 6.19 18.93 9.17
N THR A 82 6.36 19.70 8.09
CA THR A 82 7.26 19.28 7.00
C THR A 82 8.28 20.39 6.77
N PRO A 83 9.56 20.12 7.05
CA PRO A 83 10.61 21.11 6.86
C PRO A 83 10.84 21.41 5.37
N LYS A 84 11.57 22.49 5.10
CA LYS A 84 12.12 22.73 3.76
C LYS A 84 12.84 21.48 3.28
N ASP A 85 12.67 21.14 2.00
CA ASP A 85 13.21 19.96 1.35
C ASP A 85 12.65 18.61 1.86
N GLY A 86 11.72 18.62 2.80
CA GLY A 86 11.00 17.45 3.27
C GLY A 86 10.15 16.79 2.18
N ARG A 87 9.88 15.50 2.33
CA ARG A 87 9.04 14.73 1.41
C ARG A 87 7.61 14.67 1.92
N LEU A 88 6.66 14.92 1.04
CA LEU A 88 5.23 14.82 1.28
C LEU A 88 4.67 13.61 0.51
N LYS A 89 3.79 12.87 1.16
CA LYS A 89 2.92 11.85 0.54
C LYS A 89 1.49 12.20 0.92
N ILE A 90 0.71 12.67 -0.04
CA ILE A 90 -0.65 13.17 0.14
C ILE A 90 -1.61 12.19 -0.53
N ARG A 91 -2.61 11.73 0.19
CA ARG A 91 -3.65 10.87 -0.35
C ARG A 91 -4.65 11.72 -1.15
N ALA A 92 -4.76 11.44 -2.45
CA ALA A 92 -5.68 12.14 -3.33
C ALA A 92 -7.05 11.44 -3.46
N GLY A 93 -7.21 10.24 -2.90
CA GLY A 93 -8.45 9.47 -3.01
C GLY A 93 -8.20 8.03 -3.44
N GLN A 94 -9.17 7.45 -4.16
CA GLN A 94 -9.10 6.10 -4.71
C GLN A 94 -9.20 6.12 -6.23
N ALA A 95 -8.49 5.21 -6.89
CA ALA A 95 -8.58 5.01 -8.32
C ALA A 95 -9.78 4.09 -8.62
N PHE A 96 -10.77 4.58 -9.33
CA PHE A 96 -11.95 3.78 -9.70
C PHE A 96 -11.60 2.66 -10.68
N ASP A 97 -10.59 2.89 -11.52
CA ASP A 97 -10.21 1.98 -12.60
C ASP A 97 -9.18 0.93 -12.19
N ILE A 98 -8.64 1.02 -10.95
CA ILE A 98 -7.65 0.07 -10.45
C ILE A 98 -8.24 -0.62 -9.23
N THR A 99 -8.65 -1.85 -9.43
CA THR A 99 -9.23 -2.67 -8.36
C THR A 99 -8.26 -3.78 -7.96
N GLY A 100 -8.40 -4.24 -6.72
CA GLY A 100 -7.58 -5.31 -6.21
C GLY A 100 -8.32 -6.20 -5.23
N SER A 101 -7.84 -7.42 -5.09
CA SER A 101 -8.24 -8.32 -4.03
C SER A 101 -7.03 -8.99 -3.40
N ARG A 102 -7.08 -9.23 -2.10
CA ARG A 102 -6.10 -10.00 -1.35
C ARG A 102 -6.81 -11.15 -0.66
N THR A 103 -6.31 -12.35 -0.86
CA THR A 103 -6.85 -13.59 -0.29
C THR A 103 -5.73 -14.34 0.40
N GLN A 104 -5.96 -14.79 1.62
CA GLN A 104 -5.11 -15.77 2.27
C GLN A 104 -5.47 -17.16 1.71
N THR A 105 -4.53 -17.81 1.08
CA THR A 105 -4.74 -19.11 0.42
C THR A 105 -4.19 -20.29 1.22
N TYR A 106 -3.34 -20.01 2.21
CA TYR A 106 -2.78 -21.01 3.10
C TYR A 106 -2.48 -20.40 4.47
N PHE A 107 -2.78 -21.18 5.52
CA PHE A 107 -2.45 -20.84 6.90
C PHE A 107 -2.15 -22.13 7.65
N HIS A 108 -1.01 -22.17 8.35
CA HIS A 108 -0.60 -23.33 9.15
C HIS A 108 0.21 -22.84 10.36
N VAL A 109 -0.03 -23.47 11.50
CA VAL A 109 0.70 -23.23 12.74
C VAL A 109 1.23 -24.55 13.26
N ASP A 110 2.53 -24.59 13.54
CA ASP A 110 3.19 -25.68 14.27
C ASP A 110 3.70 -25.14 15.60
N ASN A 111 2.97 -25.49 16.66
CA ASN A 111 3.32 -25.07 18.01
C ASN A 111 4.59 -25.74 18.56
N GLY A 112 4.89 -26.96 18.12
CA GLY A 112 6.09 -27.70 18.52
C GLY A 112 7.35 -27.05 17.98
N MET A 113 7.32 -26.65 16.71
CA MET A 113 8.42 -25.94 16.07
C MET A 113 8.36 -24.42 16.23
N ARG A 114 7.31 -23.88 16.85
CA ARG A 114 7.07 -22.43 17.02
C ARG A 114 7.14 -21.68 15.70
N ILE A 115 6.44 -22.20 14.69
CA ILE A 115 6.36 -21.59 13.36
C ILE A 115 4.92 -21.39 12.93
N MET A 116 4.75 -20.38 12.10
CA MET A 116 3.48 -20.08 11.40
C MET A 116 3.78 -19.78 9.95
N ASP A 117 3.07 -20.43 9.04
CA ASP A 117 3.16 -20.20 7.60
C ASP A 117 1.86 -19.60 7.06
N GLU A 118 2.00 -18.56 6.28
CA GLU A 118 0.88 -17.93 5.56
C GLU A 118 1.23 -17.78 4.09
N THR A 119 0.25 -17.98 3.22
CA THR A 119 0.37 -17.66 1.79
C THR A 119 -0.77 -16.75 1.36
N PHE A 120 -0.43 -15.71 0.62
CA PHE A 120 -1.36 -14.73 0.12
C PHE A 120 -1.33 -14.67 -1.40
N LYS A 121 -2.52 -14.51 -1.98
CA LYS A 121 -2.73 -14.19 -3.39
C LYS A 121 -3.35 -12.82 -3.50
N ILE A 122 -2.70 -11.94 -4.27
CA ILE A 122 -3.20 -10.60 -4.58
C ILE A 122 -3.44 -10.53 -6.08
N VAL A 123 -4.63 -10.08 -6.45
CA VAL A 123 -5.02 -9.88 -7.85
C VAL A 123 -5.30 -8.41 -8.04
N LEU A 124 -4.58 -7.75 -8.95
CA LEU A 124 -4.86 -6.39 -9.40
C LEU A 124 -5.48 -6.43 -10.78
N ARG A 125 -6.43 -5.54 -11.03
CA ARG A 125 -7.08 -5.35 -12.33
C ARG A 125 -7.00 -3.88 -12.70
N ASP A 126 -6.63 -3.64 -13.94
CA ASP A 126 -6.60 -2.32 -14.56
C ASP A 126 -7.71 -2.26 -15.63
N HIS A 127 -8.56 -1.27 -15.54
CA HIS A 127 -9.63 -0.97 -16.50
C HIS A 127 -9.28 0.22 -17.40
N GLN A 128 -8.03 0.73 -17.32
CA GLN A 128 -7.53 1.82 -18.16
C GLN A 128 -6.91 1.29 -19.44
N SER A 129 -6.85 2.16 -20.45
CA SER A 129 -6.23 1.86 -21.76
C SER A 129 -4.69 1.87 -21.75
N LYS A 130 -4.06 2.20 -20.60
CA LYS A 130 -2.60 2.25 -20.46
C LYS A 130 -2.17 1.44 -19.24
N ALA A 131 -1.11 0.67 -19.40
CA ALA A 131 -0.52 -0.09 -18.29
C ALA A 131 -0.05 0.85 -17.16
N VAL A 132 -0.22 0.42 -15.92
CA VAL A 132 0.12 1.20 -14.73
C VAL A 132 1.02 0.42 -13.78
N GLU A 133 1.90 1.14 -13.07
CA GLU A 133 2.64 0.60 -11.93
C GLU A 133 1.81 0.78 -10.65
N VAL A 134 1.62 -0.30 -9.90
CA VAL A 134 0.95 -0.29 -8.60
C VAL A 134 1.93 -0.77 -7.53
N GLU A 135 2.14 0.03 -6.49
CA GLU A 135 2.88 -0.40 -5.30
C GLU A 135 1.95 -1.22 -4.39
N VAL A 136 2.48 -2.34 -3.90
CA VAL A 136 1.75 -3.27 -3.04
C VAL A 136 2.51 -3.44 -1.73
N PRO A 137 2.30 -2.54 -0.75
CA PRO A 137 2.87 -2.69 0.58
C PRO A 137 2.18 -3.85 1.29
N GLN A 138 2.97 -4.70 1.96
CA GLN A 138 2.49 -5.78 2.79
C GLN A 138 3.13 -5.69 4.16
N TYR A 139 2.31 -5.62 5.19
CA TYR A 139 2.73 -5.56 6.57
C TYR A 139 2.75 -6.97 7.16
N LEU A 140 3.89 -7.35 7.75
CA LEU A 140 4.17 -8.65 8.32
C LEU A 140 4.06 -8.54 9.85
N TYR A 141 2.87 -8.77 10.36
CA TYR A 141 2.47 -8.33 11.71
C TYR A 141 2.40 -9.44 12.75
N ARG A 142 2.44 -10.70 12.33
CA ARG A 142 2.26 -11.82 13.24
C ARG A 142 3.36 -11.93 14.26
N TRP A 143 4.62 -11.69 13.81
CA TRP A 143 5.78 -11.76 14.67
C TRP A 143 6.96 -10.96 14.08
N SER A 144 7.91 -10.58 14.95
CA SER A 144 9.08 -9.80 14.55
C SER A 144 10.08 -10.59 13.72
N ASN A 145 10.20 -11.91 13.99
CA ASN A 145 11.07 -12.79 13.24
C ASN A 145 10.28 -13.46 12.11
N TRP A 146 10.54 -13.06 10.89
CA TRP A 146 9.86 -13.57 9.71
C TRP A 146 10.80 -13.70 8.50
N LYS A 147 10.40 -14.57 7.60
CA LYS A 147 11.10 -14.81 6.33
C LYS A 147 10.08 -14.99 5.21
N ILE A 148 10.29 -14.33 4.06
CA ILE A 148 9.57 -14.66 2.83
C ILE A 148 10.18 -15.94 2.28
N THR A 149 9.37 -16.99 2.23
CA THR A 149 9.81 -18.32 1.76
C THR A 149 9.60 -18.49 0.27
N LYS A 150 8.61 -17.81 -0.31
CA LYS A 150 8.31 -17.80 -1.75
C LYS A 150 7.67 -16.48 -2.14
N ALA A 151 8.00 -15.97 -3.32
CA ALA A 151 7.33 -14.83 -3.93
C ALA A 151 7.40 -14.96 -5.46
N SER A 152 6.29 -14.63 -6.14
CA SER A 152 6.22 -14.62 -7.62
C SER A 152 6.84 -13.38 -8.24
N GLU A 153 7.09 -12.34 -7.44
CA GLU A 153 7.64 -11.06 -7.87
C GLU A 153 8.72 -10.60 -6.88
N LYS A 154 9.62 -9.75 -7.34
CA LYS A 154 10.66 -9.15 -6.48
C LYS A 154 10.02 -8.19 -5.48
N PHE A 155 10.52 -8.19 -4.25
CA PHE A 155 10.12 -7.25 -3.21
C PHE A 155 11.32 -6.51 -2.64
N VAL A 156 11.01 -5.39 -1.99
CA VAL A 156 11.99 -4.60 -1.20
C VAL A 156 11.53 -4.62 0.25
N LYS A 157 12.44 -4.91 1.18
CA LYS A 157 12.21 -4.75 2.61
C LYS A 157 12.31 -3.26 2.95
N ILE A 158 11.24 -2.68 3.46
CA ILE A 158 11.16 -1.26 3.80
C ILE A 158 11.62 -1.03 5.25
N ASN A 159 11.16 -1.90 6.17
CA ASN A 159 11.52 -1.87 7.58
C ASN A 159 11.37 -3.27 8.21
N SER A 160 11.35 -3.35 9.55
CA SER A 160 11.26 -4.62 10.29
C SER A 160 9.99 -5.42 10.01
N ASN A 161 8.90 -4.78 9.62
CA ASN A 161 7.59 -5.38 9.46
C ASN A 161 6.85 -4.99 8.17
N GLU A 162 7.55 -4.37 7.21
CA GLU A 162 6.97 -3.99 5.91
C GLU A 162 7.86 -4.44 4.76
N ILE A 163 7.26 -5.12 3.79
CA ILE A 163 7.82 -5.35 2.46
C ILE A 163 6.95 -4.67 1.42
N ARG A 164 7.53 -4.39 0.24
CA ARG A 164 6.82 -3.73 -0.85
C ARG A 164 7.14 -4.37 -2.18
N PHE A 165 6.09 -4.68 -2.93
CA PHE A 165 6.18 -5.10 -4.32
C PHE A 165 5.85 -3.94 -5.23
N LYS A 166 6.39 -3.95 -6.46
CA LYS A 166 6.02 -3.06 -7.55
C LYS A 166 5.54 -3.92 -8.71
N LEU A 167 4.29 -3.74 -9.09
CA LEU A 167 3.63 -4.55 -10.10
C LEU A 167 3.26 -3.71 -11.30
N GLN A 168 3.68 -4.13 -12.48
CA GLN A 168 3.16 -3.61 -13.74
C GLN A 168 1.87 -4.34 -14.08
N VAL A 169 0.76 -3.63 -14.05
CA VAL A 169 -0.56 -4.14 -14.42
C VAL A 169 -0.81 -3.75 -15.86
N PRO A 170 -1.04 -4.70 -16.78
CA PRO A 170 -1.27 -4.39 -18.19
C PRO A 170 -2.61 -3.67 -18.38
N ALA A 171 -2.67 -2.83 -19.41
CA ALA A 171 -3.90 -2.14 -19.82
C ALA A 171 -5.06 -3.12 -20.01
N ASN A 172 -6.24 -2.77 -19.50
CA ASN A 172 -7.45 -3.62 -19.55
C ASN A 172 -7.20 -5.07 -19.09
N GLY A 173 -6.26 -5.26 -18.14
CA GLY A 173 -5.76 -6.58 -17.79
C GLY A 173 -5.68 -6.83 -16.29
N LYS A 174 -5.02 -7.92 -15.96
CA LYS A 174 -4.80 -8.32 -14.56
C LYS A 174 -3.35 -8.72 -14.31
N LYS A 175 -2.90 -8.48 -13.09
CA LYS A 175 -1.63 -8.99 -12.56
C LYS A 175 -1.89 -9.77 -11.26
N VAL A 176 -1.25 -10.93 -11.12
CA VAL A 176 -1.37 -11.76 -9.93
C VAL A 176 -0.02 -11.79 -9.23
N LEU A 177 -0.03 -11.52 -7.93
CA LEU A 177 1.09 -11.68 -7.02
C LEU A 177 0.75 -12.79 -6.03
N THR A 178 1.68 -13.71 -5.80
CA THR A 178 1.59 -14.70 -4.73
C THR A 178 2.86 -14.64 -3.91
N TYR A 179 2.74 -14.64 -2.58
CA TYR A 179 3.88 -14.74 -1.68
C TYR A 179 3.55 -15.55 -0.43
N SER A 180 4.56 -16.20 0.12
CA SER A 180 4.47 -16.98 1.36
C SER A 180 5.44 -16.39 2.39
N VAL A 181 4.98 -16.29 3.62
CA VAL A 181 5.76 -15.82 4.75
C VAL A 181 5.73 -16.86 5.86
N ARG A 182 6.89 -17.11 6.45
CA ARG A 182 7.05 -17.88 7.69
C ARG A 182 7.44 -16.95 8.82
N TYR A 183 6.76 -17.09 9.93
CA TYR A 183 7.10 -16.48 11.21
C TYR A 183 7.65 -17.55 12.16
N SER A 184 8.53 -17.15 13.07
CA SER A 184 9.08 -18.03 14.12
C SER A 184 9.26 -17.28 15.43
N TRP A 185 9.02 -17.94 16.58
CA TRP A 185 9.09 -17.37 17.93
C TRP A 185 9.71 -18.29 18.97
#